data_ae2a659c0a4eff24431856929ce31055
#
_entry.id   ae2a659c0a4eff24431856929ce31055
#
_cell.length_a   1.000
_cell.length_b   1.000
_cell.length_c   1.000
_cell.angle_alpha   90.00
_cell.angle_beta   90.00
_cell.angle_gamma   90.00
#
_symmetry.space_group_name_H-M   'P 1'
#
loop_
_entity.id
_entity.type
_entity.pdbx_description
1 polymer ?
#
loop_
_entity_poly.entity_id
_entity_poly.type
_entity_poly.pdbx_seq_one_letter_code
_entity_poly.pdbx_strand_id
1 'polypeptide(L)'
;MTHFIKIWLVFICCVPWICFGQEVEQHVIASTDGTQLKSLLLHPNAIPSTTPRPVIVALHGCGGLYATTGINQGKLNPRHAGMAQLITANGYSILFPDSFSSRGESSLCSQKFSSRKIKQSHRSDDVDGTLLWLETQPWADTSKIALLGWSHGGSTALRSIDANRHKVATRKLQPSTAITFYPGCSDALKNNFHPKIPLVMLLAELDDWTAPGPCIQLAKNVGASYFVYPDSYHDFDNPVGTVRLRTDVPNGVNPGKGVHVGRNPITGPQAWEQLLLTLRKQWE
;
A
#
# COMPACT_ATOMS: atom_id res chain seq x y z
N MET A 1 -19.40 -69.76 -27.49
CA MET A 1 -18.34 -68.77 -27.21
C MET A 1 -19.00 -67.45 -26.83
N THR A 2 -19.18 -67.25 -25.52
CA THR A 2 -19.87 -66.10 -24.93
C THR A 2 -18.83 -65.07 -24.43
N HIS A 3 -18.73 -63.88 -25.09
CA HIS A 3 -17.83 -62.83 -24.68
C HIS A 3 -18.50 -61.97 -23.61
N PHE A 4 -17.96 -61.99 -22.38
CA PHE A 4 -18.32 -61.07 -21.29
C PHE A 4 -17.55 -59.74 -21.48
N ILE A 5 -18.27 -58.64 -21.76
CA ILE A 5 -17.75 -57.29 -21.77
C ILE A 5 -17.75 -56.80 -20.33
N LYS A 6 -16.54 -56.59 -19.76
CA LYS A 6 -16.37 -55.90 -18.46
C LYS A 6 -16.45 -54.38 -18.67
N ILE A 7 -17.55 -53.78 -18.20
CA ILE A 7 -17.72 -52.31 -18.13
C ILE A 7 -17.03 -51.82 -16.86
N TRP A 8 -15.99 -51.02 -17.01
CA TRP A 8 -15.36 -50.27 -15.91
C TRP A 8 -16.12 -48.96 -15.72
N LEU A 9 -16.83 -48.82 -14.59
CA LEU A 9 -17.42 -47.58 -14.13
C LEU A 9 -16.29 -46.71 -13.53
N VAL A 10 -15.86 -45.68 -14.23
CA VAL A 10 -14.98 -44.64 -13.70
C VAL A 10 -15.82 -43.69 -12.85
N PHE A 11 -15.73 -43.78 -11.54
CA PHE A 11 -16.29 -42.79 -10.61
C PHE A 11 -15.44 -41.52 -10.70
N ILE A 12 -15.90 -40.50 -11.45
CA ILE A 12 -15.35 -39.16 -11.40
C ILE A 12 -15.80 -38.52 -10.09
N CYS A 13 -14.91 -38.50 -9.11
CA CYS A 13 -15.11 -37.79 -7.85
C CYS A 13 -15.05 -36.30 -8.12
N CYS A 14 -16.20 -35.66 -8.34
CA CYS A 14 -16.30 -34.18 -8.37
C CYS A 14 -16.09 -33.68 -6.95
N VAL A 15 -14.85 -33.32 -6.62
CA VAL A 15 -14.53 -32.52 -5.42
C VAL A 15 -15.06 -31.12 -5.68
N PRO A 16 -16.02 -30.60 -4.92
CA PRO A 16 -16.46 -29.22 -5.07
C PRO A 16 -15.27 -28.31 -4.71
N TRP A 17 -14.82 -27.53 -5.68
CA TRP A 17 -13.94 -26.41 -5.40
C TRP A 17 -14.72 -25.37 -4.61
N ILE A 18 -14.57 -25.40 -3.29
CA ILE A 18 -15.10 -24.35 -2.43
C ILE A 18 -14.22 -23.12 -2.70
N CYS A 19 -14.67 -22.22 -3.56
CA CYS A 19 -14.13 -20.87 -3.66
C CYS A 19 -14.43 -20.14 -2.35
N PHE A 20 -13.55 -20.22 -1.39
CA PHE A 20 -13.57 -19.30 -0.25
C PHE A 20 -13.22 -17.92 -0.79
N GLY A 21 -14.21 -17.05 -0.92
CA GLY A 21 -13.98 -15.62 -1.11
C GLY A 21 -13.11 -15.14 0.06
N GLN A 22 -12.09 -14.33 -0.22
CA GLN A 22 -11.23 -13.76 0.82
C GLN A 22 -12.10 -12.92 1.77
N GLU A 23 -12.13 -13.28 3.05
CA GLU A 23 -12.87 -12.55 4.07
C GLU A 23 -12.17 -11.21 4.35
N VAL A 24 -12.95 -10.13 4.35
CA VAL A 24 -12.51 -8.77 4.67
C VAL A 24 -13.06 -8.41 6.04
N GLU A 25 -12.18 -8.31 7.01
CA GLU A 25 -12.54 -7.86 8.36
C GLU A 25 -12.54 -6.33 8.43
N GLN A 26 -13.52 -5.79 9.15
CA GLN A 26 -13.62 -4.36 9.42
C GLN A 26 -13.28 -4.07 10.88
N HIS A 27 -12.35 -3.17 11.09
CA HIS A 27 -11.93 -2.74 12.43
C HIS A 27 -12.06 -1.23 12.56
N VAL A 28 -12.31 -0.77 13.78
CA VAL A 28 -12.21 0.64 14.16
C VAL A 28 -10.95 0.80 15.00
N ILE A 29 -9.97 1.53 14.47
CA ILE A 29 -8.67 1.73 15.10
C ILE A 29 -8.52 3.20 15.50
N ALA A 30 -8.19 3.46 16.75
CA ALA A 30 -7.97 4.82 17.23
C ALA A 30 -6.64 5.37 16.70
N SER A 31 -6.69 6.46 15.92
CA SER A 31 -5.52 7.29 15.61
C SER A 31 -5.03 8.01 16.87
N THR A 32 -3.74 8.36 16.93
CA THR A 32 -3.21 9.14 18.05
C THR A 32 -3.68 10.60 18.06
N ASP A 33 -4.39 11.06 17.02
CA ASP A 33 -5.12 12.35 17.01
C ASP A 33 -6.57 12.23 17.49
N GLY A 34 -7.01 11.04 17.91
CA GLY A 34 -8.36 10.75 18.40
C GLY A 34 -9.36 10.31 17.32
N THR A 35 -9.00 10.37 16.04
CA THR A 35 -9.87 9.90 14.95
C THR A 35 -10.07 8.39 15.02
N GLN A 36 -11.32 7.93 14.88
CA GLN A 36 -11.66 6.52 14.78
C GLN A 36 -11.57 6.07 13.33
N LEU A 37 -10.48 5.38 12.99
CA LEU A 37 -10.20 4.94 11.63
C LEU A 37 -11.02 3.69 11.29
N LYS A 38 -11.82 3.77 10.24
CA LYS A 38 -12.36 2.59 9.60
C LYS A 38 -11.22 1.88 8.87
N SER A 39 -10.95 0.65 9.24
CA SER A 39 -9.80 -0.09 8.70
C SER A 39 -10.25 -1.42 8.14
N LEU A 40 -9.65 -1.85 7.04
CA LEU A 40 -9.90 -3.15 6.42
C LEU A 40 -8.70 -4.05 6.63
N LEU A 41 -8.94 -5.23 7.15
CA LEU A 41 -7.92 -6.26 7.37
C LEU A 41 -8.25 -7.49 6.52
N LEU A 42 -7.25 -8.02 5.84
CA LEU A 42 -7.36 -9.26 5.08
C LEU A 42 -6.23 -10.19 5.51
N HIS A 43 -6.59 -11.43 5.78
CA HIS A 43 -5.68 -12.49 6.17
C HIS A 43 -5.47 -13.52 5.05
N PRO A 44 -4.33 -14.22 5.03
CA PRO A 44 -4.16 -15.39 4.17
C PRO A 44 -5.10 -16.51 4.61
N ASN A 45 -5.85 -17.11 3.67
CA ASN A 45 -6.84 -18.15 3.96
C ASN A 45 -6.24 -19.47 4.46
N ALA A 46 -4.98 -19.75 4.13
CA ALA A 46 -4.37 -21.06 4.38
C ALA A 46 -3.67 -21.20 5.74
N ILE A 47 -3.59 -20.14 6.54
CA ILE A 47 -2.83 -20.12 7.80
C ILE A 47 -3.81 -20.08 8.98
N PRO A 48 -3.68 -20.97 9.99
CA PRO A 48 -4.52 -20.92 11.19
C PRO A 48 -4.46 -19.55 11.89
N SER A 49 -5.58 -19.08 12.42
CA SER A 49 -5.71 -17.77 13.07
C SER A 49 -4.79 -17.57 14.28
N THR A 50 -4.34 -18.66 14.90
CA THR A 50 -3.46 -18.65 16.08
C THR A 50 -1.98 -18.45 15.76
N THR A 51 -1.57 -18.56 14.49
CA THR A 51 -0.16 -18.39 14.12
C THR A 51 0.12 -16.92 13.89
N PRO A 52 1.09 -16.29 14.61
CA PRO A 52 1.50 -14.91 14.35
C PRO A 52 1.97 -14.74 12.89
N ARG A 53 1.52 -13.67 12.24
CA ARG A 53 1.76 -13.42 10.82
C ARG A 53 2.42 -12.07 10.58
N PRO A 54 3.30 -11.97 9.59
CA PRO A 54 3.77 -10.68 9.10
C PRO A 54 2.61 -9.80 8.64
N VAL A 55 2.71 -8.49 8.90
CA VAL A 55 1.64 -7.54 8.61
C VAL A 55 2.15 -6.41 7.73
N ILE A 56 1.44 -6.14 6.65
CA ILE A 56 1.65 -4.97 5.81
C ILE A 56 0.60 -3.91 6.16
N VAL A 57 1.03 -2.77 6.72
CA VAL A 57 0.18 -1.59 6.90
C VAL A 57 0.23 -0.78 5.60
N ALA A 58 -0.87 -0.78 4.87
CA ALA A 58 -0.97 -0.24 3.51
C ALA A 58 -1.66 1.12 3.49
N LEU A 59 -0.93 2.15 3.06
CA LEU A 59 -1.32 3.55 3.10
C LEU A 59 -1.73 4.04 1.71
N HIS A 60 -3.02 4.22 1.49
CA HIS A 60 -3.59 4.64 0.21
C HIS A 60 -3.09 6.01 -0.27
N GLY A 61 -3.09 6.23 -1.59
CA GLY A 61 -2.75 7.50 -2.22
C GLY A 61 -3.81 8.60 -1.98
N CYS A 62 -3.65 9.74 -2.69
CA CYS A 62 -4.60 10.87 -2.58
C CYS A 62 -6.01 10.54 -3.08
N GLY A 63 -6.20 9.49 -3.87
CA GLY A 63 -7.49 9.03 -4.37
C GLY A 63 -8.34 8.28 -3.34
N GLY A 64 -7.83 8.05 -2.12
CA GLY A 64 -8.53 7.28 -1.10
C GLY A 64 -8.38 5.77 -1.29
N LEU A 65 -9.07 5.03 -0.42
CA LEU A 65 -8.98 3.57 -0.35
C LEU A 65 -9.93 2.89 -1.35
N TYR A 66 -11.09 3.49 -1.59
CA TYR A 66 -12.19 2.87 -2.32
C TYR A 66 -12.28 3.35 -3.77
N ALA A 67 -12.88 2.52 -4.62
CA ALA A 67 -13.33 2.94 -5.94
C ALA A 67 -14.53 3.91 -5.79
N THR A 68 -14.47 5.02 -6.49
CA THR A 68 -15.51 6.07 -6.43
C THR A 68 -16.56 5.93 -7.53
N THR A 69 -16.31 5.10 -8.52
CA THR A 69 -17.20 4.88 -9.68
C THR A 69 -17.16 3.42 -10.14
N GLY A 70 -18.11 3.05 -10.99
CA GLY A 70 -18.19 1.75 -11.64
C GLY A 70 -18.70 0.62 -10.73
N ILE A 71 -18.62 -0.62 -11.21
CA ILE A 71 -19.14 -1.82 -10.54
C ILE A 71 -18.51 -2.09 -9.16
N ASN A 72 -17.33 -1.54 -8.91
CA ASN A 72 -16.61 -1.68 -7.65
C ASN A 72 -16.76 -0.46 -6.73
N GLN A 73 -17.71 0.44 -7.00
CA GLN A 73 -17.93 1.61 -6.14
C GLN A 73 -18.14 1.19 -4.67
N GLY A 74 -17.42 1.83 -3.75
CA GLY A 74 -17.45 1.54 -2.31
C GLY A 74 -16.66 0.31 -1.88
N LYS A 75 -16.08 -0.48 -2.81
CA LYS A 75 -15.11 -1.55 -2.53
C LYS A 75 -13.68 -1.01 -2.66
N LEU A 76 -12.69 -1.77 -2.20
CA LEU A 76 -11.29 -1.47 -2.48
C LEU A 76 -11.09 -1.15 -3.96
N ASN A 77 -10.38 -0.07 -4.25
CA ASN A 77 -10.07 0.22 -5.66
C ASN A 77 -9.19 -0.90 -6.25
N PRO A 78 -9.11 -1.03 -7.59
CA PRO A 78 -8.44 -2.17 -8.24
C PRO A 78 -7.01 -2.41 -7.78
N ARG A 79 -6.21 -1.34 -7.54
CA ARG A 79 -4.84 -1.49 -7.05
C ARG A 79 -4.81 -2.07 -5.64
N HIS A 80 -5.59 -1.54 -4.71
CA HIS A 80 -5.62 -2.03 -3.34
C HIS A 80 -6.18 -3.45 -3.26
N ALA A 81 -7.20 -3.79 -4.05
CA ALA A 81 -7.74 -5.13 -4.15
C ALA A 81 -6.70 -6.12 -4.71
N GLY A 82 -6.02 -5.78 -5.80
CA GLY A 82 -4.97 -6.61 -6.38
C GLY A 82 -3.78 -6.77 -5.44
N MET A 83 -3.36 -5.71 -4.75
CA MET A 83 -2.29 -5.78 -3.76
C MET A 83 -2.70 -6.64 -2.55
N ALA A 84 -3.93 -6.54 -2.07
CA ALA A 84 -4.44 -7.39 -0.99
C ALA A 84 -4.36 -8.86 -1.39
N GLN A 85 -4.81 -9.19 -2.59
CA GLN A 85 -4.74 -10.56 -3.14
C GLN A 85 -3.28 -11.05 -3.24
N LEU A 86 -2.37 -10.22 -3.75
CA LEU A 86 -0.95 -10.57 -3.86
C LEU A 86 -0.32 -10.86 -2.49
N ILE A 87 -0.54 -9.98 -1.52
CA ILE A 87 0.04 -10.07 -0.18
C ILE A 87 -0.48 -11.30 0.56
N THR A 88 -1.79 -11.52 0.54
CA THR A 88 -2.39 -12.66 1.25
C THR A 88 -2.07 -13.99 0.59
N ALA A 89 -1.94 -14.05 -0.74
CA ALA A 89 -1.46 -15.25 -1.45
C ALA A 89 -0.01 -15.61 -1.09
N ASN A 90 0.79 -14.66 -0.61
CA ASN A 90 2.17 -14.87 -0.13
C ASN A 90 2.25 -15.10 1.40
N GLY A 91 1.13 -15.33 2.08
CA GLY A 91 1.10 -15.70 3.51
C GLY A 91 1.16 -14.52 4.47
N TYR A 92 1.03 -13.28 4.01
CA TYR A 92 1.08 -12.07 4.82
C TYR A 92 -0.33 -11.48 5.03
N SER A 93 -0.55 -10.86 6.19
CA SER A 93 -1.76 -10.06 6.42
C SER A 93 -1.58 -8.65 5.88
N ILE A 94 -2.65 -8.02 5.41
CA ILE A 94 -2.64 -6.63 4.96
C ILE A 94 -3.73 -5.82 5.65
N LEU A 95 -3.36 -4.68 6.20
CA LEU A 95 -4.23 -3.76 6.94
C LEU A 95 -4.24 -2.39 6.25
N PHE A 96 -5.42 -1.92 5.90
CA PHE A 96 -5.65 -0.62 5.27
C PHE A 96 -6.35 0.33 6.25
N PRO A 97 -5.65 1.19 6.99
CA PRO A 97 -6.28 2.27 7.74
C PRO A 97 -6.81 3.34 6.79
N ASP A 98 -8.11 3.63 6.86
CA ASP A 98 -8.73 4.64 6.01
C ASP A 98 -8.65 6.03 6.65
N SER A 99 -7.64 6.76 6.28
CA SER A 99 -7.41 8.12 6.77
C SER A 99 -8.45 9.14 6.28
N PHE A 100 -9.14 8.87 5.15
CA PHE A 100 -9.96 9.87 4.50
C PHE A 100 -11.43 9.74 4.84
N SER A 101 -12.07 8.60 4.61
CA SER A 101 -13.51 8.46 4.87
C SER A 101 -13.84 8.63 6.36
N SER A 102 -12.92 8.25 7.24
CA SER A 102 -13.02 8.47 8.68
C SER A 102 -13.04 9.97 9.08
N ARG A 103 -12.61 10.86 8.14
CA ARG A 103 -12.64 12.32 8.29
C ARG A 103 -13.59 13.03 7.31
N GLY A 104 -14.50 12.26 6.68
CA GLY A 104 -15.50 12.79 5.76
C GLY A 104 -15.00 13.16 4.36
N GLU A 105 -13.79 12.70 3.98
CA GLU A 105 -13.20 12.92 2.66
C GLU A 105 -13.12 11.61 1.88
N SER A 106 -13.29 11.66 0.56
CA SER A 106 -13.11 10.50 -0.32
C SER A 106 -11.82 10.59 -1.14
N SER A 107 -11.38 11.79 -1.47
CA SER A 107 -10.19 12.06 -2.27
C SER A 107 -9.63 13.46 -2.00
N LEU A 108 -8.31 13.58 -2.06
CA LEU A 108 -7.59 14.86 -1.97
C LEU A 108 -6.84 15.21 -3.26
N CYS A 109 -6.97 14.40 -4.33
CA CYS A 109 -6.15 14.55 -5.54
C CYS A 109 -6.38 15.89 -6.24
N SER A 110 -7.62 16.35 -6.33
CA SER A 110 -8.01 17.62 -6.95
C SER A 110 -7.94 18.82 -6.02
N GLN A 111 -7.45 18.65 -4.79
CA GLN A 111 -7.26 19.75 -3.84
C GLN A 111 -5.82 20.29 -3.90
N LYS A 112 -5.64 21.61 -3.90
CA LYS A 112 -4.33 22.24 -3.72
C LYS A 112 -3.72 21.83 -2.38
N PHE A 113 -2.42 21.63 -2.29
CA PHE A 113 -1.75 21.26 -1.04
C PHE A 113 -2.08 22.20 0.13
N SER A 114 -2.14 23.50 -0.14
CA SER A 114 -2.45 24.52 0.87
C SER A 114 -3.85 24.42 1.45
N SER A 115 -4.82 23.89 0.70
CA SER A 115 -6.25 23.80 1.10
C SER A 115 -6.63 22.46 1.70
N ARG A 116 -5.73 21.46 1.69
CA ARG A 116 -6.00 20.12 2.25
C ARG A 116 -6.23 20.18 3.74
N LYS A 117 -7.39 19.70 4.20
CA LYS A 117 -7.71 19.55 5.62
C LYS A 117 -6.93 18.39 6.24
N ILE A 118 -6.81 17.28 5.52
CA ILE A 118 -6.05 16.10 5.97
C ILE A 118 -4.61 16.25 5.49
N LYS A 119 -3.71 16.45 6.46
CA LYS A 119 -2.27 16.65 6.24
C LYS A 119 -1.51 15.35 6.50
N GLN A 120 -0.24 15.31 6.08
CA GLN A 120 0.65 14.20 6.37
C GLN A 120 0.83 13.94 7.89
N SER A 121 0.68 14.98 8.74
CA SER A 121 0.72 14.83 10.20
C SER A 121 -0.42 13.95 10.69
N HIS A 122 -1.68 14.22 10.30
CA HIS A 122 -2.84 13.41 10.69
C HIS A 122 -2.65 11.96 10.26
N ARG A 123 -2.19 11.73 9.03
CA ARG A 123 -1.96 10.37 8.53
C ARG A 123 -0.80 9.65 9.21
N SER A 124 0.24 10.36 9.67
CA SER A 124 1.27 9.72 10.49
C SER A 124 0.81 9.40 11.90
N ASP A 125 -0.14 10.19 12.45
CA ASP A 125 -0.83 9.85 13.69
C ASP A 125 -1.72 8.60 13.52
N ASP A 126 -2.29 8.39 12.31
CA ASP A 126 -3.01 7.16 11.96
C ASP A 126 -2.09 5.93 11.95
N VAL A 127 -0.86 6.08 11.41
CA VAL A 127 0.15 5.01 11.46
C VAL A 127 0.53 4.69 12.90
N ASP A 128 0.76 5.71 13.73
CA ASP A 128 1.11 5.51 15.12
C ASP A 128 0.00 4.77 15.89
N GLY A 129 -1.27 5.17 15.71
CA GLY A 129 -2.43 4.48 16.27
C GLY A 129 -2.58 3.04 15.77
N THR A 130 -2.34 2.82 14.47
CA THR A 130 -2.38 1.48 13.87
C THR A 130 -1.30 0.56 14.46
N LEU A 131 -0.09 1.05 14.69
CA LEU A 131 0.98 0.27 15.32
C LEU A 131 0.66 -0.07 16.77
N LEU A 132 0.13 0.88 17.55
CA LEU A 132 -0.34 0.62 18.92
C LEU A 132 -1.45 -0.44 18.96
N TRP A 133 -2.37 -0.41 18.00
CA TRP A 133 -3.40 -1.44 17.89
C TRP A 133 -2.80 -2.80 17.55
N LEU A 134 -1.83 -2.87 16.63
CA LEU A 134 -1.17 -4.12 16.25
C LEU A 134 -0.40 -4.76 17.42
N GLU A 135 0.15 -3.98 18.36
CA GLU A 135 0.78 -4.50 19.58
C GLU A 135 -0.18 -5.33 20.44
N THR A 136 -1.48 -5.08 20.34
CA THR A 136 -2.52 -5.80 21.09
C THR A 136 -3.08 -7.03 20.40
N GLN A 137 -2.67 -7.28 19.13
CA GLN A 137 -3.24 -8.35 18.31
C GLN A 137 -2.41 -9.63 18.42
N PRO A 138 -2.95 -10.74 18.98
CA PRO A 138 -2.18 -11.97 19.18
C PRO A 138 -1.79 -12.67 17.85
N TRP A 139 -2.49 -12.37 16.78
CA TRP A 139 -2.22 -12.89 15.43
C TRP A 139 -1.14 -12.11 14.67
N ALA A 140 -0.71 -10.94 15.14
CA ALA A 140 0.27 -10.11 14.47
C ALA A 140 1.69 -10.44 14.94
N ASP A 141 2.58 -10.77 14.02
CA ASP A 141 4.01 -10.83 14.28
C ASP A 141 4.57 -9.41 14.30
N THR A 142 4.66 -8.83 15.49
CA THR A 142 5.11 -7.44 15.67
C THR A 142 6.58 -7.22 15.28
N SER A 143 7.37 -8.26 15.10
CA SER A 143 8.73 -8.17 14.58
C SER A 143 8.77 -8.06 13.04
N LYS A 144 7.66 -8.38 12.37
CA LYS A 144 7.52 -8.42 10.92
C LYS A 144 6.39 -7.50 10.43
N ILE A 145 6.49 -6.21 10.71
CA ILE A 145 5.56 -5.21 10.20
C ILE A 145 6.25 -4.37 9.12
N ALA A 146 5.61 -4.23 7.94
CA ALA A 146 6.05 -3.33 6.89
C ALA A 146 5.06 -2.17 6.69
N LEU A 147 5.55 -0.97 6.43
CA LEU A 147 4.75 0.12 5.88
C LEU A 147 4.81 0.05 4.35
N LEU A 148 3.66 0.03 3.71
CA LEU A 148 3.53 0.12 2.26
C LEU A 148 2.72 1.37 1.91
N GLY A 149 3.22 2.26 1.06
CA GLY A 149 2.50 3.49 0.75
C GLY A 149 2.60 3.91 -0.71
N TRP A 150 1.49 4.41 -1.27
CA TRP A 150 1.43 4.94 -2.62
C TRP A 150 1.28 6.45 -2.62
N SER A 151 2.07 7.18 -3.40
CA SER A 151 1.92 8.62 -3.61
C SER A 151 1.83 9.37 -2.28
N HIS A 152 0.70 9.99 -1.96
CA HIS A 152 0.42 10.63 -0.67
C HIS A 152 0.59 9.66 0.52
N GLY A 153 0.24 8.38 0.37
CA GLY A 153 0.52 7.33 1.35
C GLY A 153 2.01 7.00 1.46
N GLY A 154 2.73 7.04 0.34
CA GLY A 154 4.19 6.92 0.34
C GLY A 154 4.87 8.06 1.09
N SER A 155 4.43 9.30 0.88
CA SER A 155 4.91 10.47 1.66
C SER A 155 4.55 10.35 3.15
N THR A 156 3.39 9.72 3.47
CA THR A 156 3.02 9.40 4.86
C THR A 156 3.99 8.38 5.45
N ALA A 157 4.34 7.32 4.71
CA ALA A 157 5.29 6.32 5.16
C ALA A 157 6.66 6.96 5.45
N LEU A 158 7.18 7.83 4.54
CA LEU A 158 8.41 8.58 4.81
C LEU A 158 8.31 9.35 6.14
N ARG A 159 7.25 10.13 6.33
CA ARG A 159 7.04 10.89 7.56
C ARG A 159 6.97 9.98 8.80
N SER A 160 6.38 8.80 8.68
CA SER A 160 6.17 7.86 9.79
C SER A 160 7.42 7.07 10.19
N ILE A 161 8.51 7.19 9.43
CA ILE A 161 9.80 6.57 9.74
C ILE A 161 10.92 7.60 9.95
N ASP A 162 10.62 8.90 9.90
CA ASP A 162 11.59 9.97 10.08
C ASP A 162 12.01 10.10 11.55
N ALA A 163 13.24 9.70 11.87
CA ALA A 163 13.82 9.73 13.22
C ALA A 163 13.93 11.15 13.81
N ASN A 164 13.90 12.20 13.00
CA ASN A 164 13.86 13.58 13.47
C ASN A 164 12.54 13.92 14.19
N ARG A 165 11.54 13.08 14.06
CA ARG A 165 10.25 13.26 14.71
C ARG A 165 10.24 12.54 16.07
N HIS A 166 9.96 13.27 17.13
CA HIS A 166 9.97 12.75 18.50
C HIS A 166 9.10 11.46 18.63
N LYS A 167 7.87 11.46 18.12
CA LYS A 167 6.98 10.27 18.16
C LYS A 167 7.64 9.04 17.51
N VAL A 168 8.34 9.21 16.37
CA VAL A 168 9.03 8.11 15.68
C VAL A 168 10.28 7.69 16.46
N ALA A 169 11.05 8.65 16.98
CA ALA A 169 12.27 8.36 17.73
C ALA A 169 11.99 7.54 19.00
N THR A 170 10.88 7.82 19.70
CA THR A 170 10.53 7.25 21.01
C THR A 170 9.51 6.09 20.95
N ARG A 171 8.89 5.85 19.80
CA ARG A 171 7.92 4.77 19.60
C ARG A 171 8.57 3.40 19.89
N LYS A 172 7.89 2.57 20.70
CA LYS A 172 8.39 1.22 21.08
C LYS A 172 8.38 0.27 19.90
N LEU A 173 7.21 0.10 19.26
CA LEU A 173 7.06 -0.73 18.10
C LEU A 173 7.47 0.03 16.84
N GLN A 174 8.54 -0.41 16.19
CA GLN A 174 8.97 0.10 14.89
C GLN A 174 8.59 -0.90 13.80
N PRO A 175 8.10 -0.46 12.62
CA PRO A 175 8.07 -1.34 11.46
C PRO A 175 9.48 -1.83 11.14
N SER A 176 9.59 -3.01 10.55
CA SER A 176 10.88 -3.58 10.14
C SER A 176 11.40 -2.99 8.83
N THR A 177 10.49 -2.46 7.98
CA THR A 177 10.82 -1.83 6.70
C THR A 177 9.71 -0.90 6.22
N ALA A 178 10.03 0.01 5.32
CA ALA A 178 9.06 0.80 4.57
C ALA A 178 9.31 0.67 3.06
N ILE A 179 8.24 0.46 2.30
CA ILE A 179 8.25 0.37 0.85
C ILE A 179 7.28 1.40 0.30
N THR A 180 7.73 2.24 -0.63
CA THR A 180 6.92 3.33 -1.16
C THR A 180 6.89 3.33 -2.68
N PHE A 181 5.70 3.49 -3.25
CA PHE A 181 5.50 3.71 -4.66
C PHE A 181 5.36 5.21 -4.91
N TYR A 182 6.20 5.77 -5.75
CA TYR A 182 6.18 7.16 -6.22
C TYR A 182 5.76 8.18 -5.15
N PRO A 183 6.46 8.23 -4.00
CA PRO A 183 6.15 9.21 -2.95
C PRO A 183 6.52 10.63 -3.40
N GLY A 184 5.92 11.65 -2.76
CA GLY A 184 6.46 13.01 -2.81
C GLY A 184 7.62 13.15 -1.83
N CYS A 185 8.85 13.39 -2.33
CA CYS A 185 10.05 13.42 -1.50
C CYS A 185 10.59 14.82 -1.22
N SER A 186 10.06 15.86 -1.86
CA SER A 186 10.62 17.23 -1.77
C SER A 186 10.65 17.76 -0.34
N ASP A 187 9.61 17.52 0.46
CA ASP A 187 9.57 17.98 1.85
C ASP A 187 10.53 17.18 2.74
N ALA A 188 10.61 15.86 2.54
CA ALA A 188 11.56 15.02 3.25
C ALA A 188 13.02 15.45 2.96
N LEU A 189 13.33 15.71 1.69
CA LEU A 189 14.64 16.17 1.26
C LEU A 189 15.02 17.53 1.88
N LYS A 190 14.09 18.49 1.91
CA LYS A 190 14.30 19.83 2.50
C LYS A 190 14.48 19.79 4.01
N ASN A 191 13.85 18.84 4.70
CA ASN A 191 13.83 18.75 6.16
C ASN A 191 14.86 17.75 6.71
N ASN A 192 15.92 17.42 5.96
CA ASN A 192 16.98 16.50 6.39
C ASN A 192 16.43 15.17 6.93
N PHE A 193 15.50 14.57 6.20
CA PHE A 193 14.90 13.30 6.55
C PHE A 193 15.94 12.24 6.94
N HIS A 194 15.68 11.53 8.03
CA HIS A 194 16.53 10.46 8.52
C HIS A 194 15.70 9.22 8.86
N PRO A 195 15.72 8.18 7.99
CA PRO A 195 14.90 7.00 8.22
C PRO A 195 15.41 6.19 9.42
N LYS A 196 14.51 5.82 10.34
CA LYS A 196 14.82 4.96 11.48
C LYS A 196 14.92 3.48 11.13
N ILE A 197 14.38 3.10 9.98
CA ILE A 197 14.28 1.72 9.48
C ILE A 197 14.66 1.67 7.99
N PRO A 198 14.97 0.50 7.43
CA PRO A 198 15.21 0.33 6.00
C PRO A 198 14.07 0.90 5.15
N LEU A 199 14.43 1.59 4.07
CA LEU A 199 13.51 2.22 3.11
C LEU A 199 13.82 1.74 1.71
N VAL A 200 12.77 1.38 0.96
CA VAL A 200 12.81 1.07 -0.47
C VAL A 200 11.82 1.95 -1.21
N MET A 201 12.24 2.60 -2.29
CA MET A 201 11.41 3.45 -3.11
C MET A 201 11.29 2.90 -4.54
N LEU A 202 10.05 2.73 -5.02
CA LEU A 202 9.70 2.26 -6.35
C LEU A 202 9.17 3.47 -7.15
N LEU A 203 9.97 3.97 -8.07
CA LEU A 203 9.80 5.28 -8.70
C LEU A 203 9.44 5.14 -10.17
N ALA A 204 8.52 5.96 -10.65
CA ALA A 204 8.18 6.05 -12.06
C ALA A 204 9.07 7.10 -12.74
N GLU A 205 9.73 6.74 -13.86
CA GLU A 205 10.68 7.61 -14.55
C GLU A 205 10.05 8.91 -15.06
N LEU A 206 8.86 8.80 -15.66
CA LEU A 206 8.14 9.91 -16.29
C LEU A 206 7.10 10.57 -15.38
N ASP A 207 7.21 10.36 -14.06
CA ASP A 207 6.24 10.91 -13.11
C ASP A 207 6.30 12.44 -13.08
N ASP A 208 5.27 13.06 -13.63
CA ASP A 208 5.07 14.51 -13.65
C ASP A 208 4.16 15.00 -12.51
N TRP A 209 3.72 14.11 -11.64
CA TRP A 209 2.99 14.44 -10.40
C TRP A 209 3.91 14.55 -9.21
N THR A 210 4.68 13.49 -8.93
CA THR A 210 5.70 13.42 -7.89
C THR A 210 7.03 13.03 -8.53
N ALA A 211 7.71 14.01 -9.13
CA ALA A 211 8.94 13.78 -9.89
C ALA A 211 9.93 12.88 -9.14
N PRO A 212 10.58 11.89 -9.81
CA PRO A 212 11.48 10.94 -9.16
C PRO A 212 12.79 11.59 -8.67
N GLY A 213 13.23 12.68 -9.27
CA GLY A 213 14.52 13.33 -8.94
C GLY A 213 14.74 13.60 -7.46
N PRO A 214 13.80 14.28 -6.74
CA PRO A 214 13.91 14.48 -5.29
C PRO A 214 14.00 13.17 -4.49
N CYS A 215 13.32 12.10 -4.91
CA CYS A 215 13.36 10.81 -4.24
C CYS A 215 14.71 10.11 -4.46
N ILE A 216 15.25 10.16 -5.66
CA ILE A 216 16.58 9.62 -5.99
C ILE A 216 17.66 10.33 -5.15
N GLN A 217 17.56 11.66 -5.07
CA GLN A 217 18.50 12.44 -4.24
C GLN A 217 18.35 12.08 -2.75
N LEU A 218 17.11 11.98 -2.26
CA LEU A 218 16.84 11.58 -0.88
C LEU A 218 17.43 10.20 -0.58
N ALA A 219 17.20 9.21 -1.47
CA ALA A 219 17.72 7.86 -1.32
C ALA A 219 19.25 7.86 -1.21
N LYS A 220 19.94 8.59 -2.08
CA LYS A 220 21.41 8.73 -2.06
C LYS A 220 21.90 9.35 -0.75
N ASN A 221 21.20 10.37 -0.25
CA ASN A 221 21.58 11.06 0.98
C ASN A 221 21.49 10.17 2.23
N VAL A 222 20.52 9.22 2.26
CA VAL A 222 20.25 8.40 3.46
C VAL A 222 20.62 6.93 3.28
N GLY A 223 21.19 6.54 2.13
CA GLY A 223 21.54 5.14 1.86
C GLY A 223 20.34 4.22 1.64
N ALA A 224 19.18 4.77 1.23
CA ALA A 224 18.00 3.96 0.94
C ALA A 224 18.09 3.31 -0.44
N SER A 225 17.45 2.15 -0.60
CA SER A 225 17.32 1.49 -1.90
C SER A 225 16.25 2.17 -2.75
N TYR A 226 16.46 2.27 -4.06
CA TYR A 226 15.45 2.74 -4.99
C TYR A 226 15.53 2.05 -6.34
N PHE A 227 14.39 1.94 -7.01
CA PHE A 227 14.25 1.36 -8.34
C PHE A 227 13.47 2.36 -9.20
N VAL A 228 13.99 2.69 -10.37
CA VAL A 228 13.33 3.57 -11.34
C VAL A 228 12.80 2.71 -12.48
N TYR A 229 11.50 2.81 -12.73
CA TYR A 229 10.82 2.04 -13.75
C TYR A 229 10.67 2.88 -15.03
N PRO A 230 11.27 2.44 -16.15
CA PRO A 230 11.25 3.20 -17.40
C PRO A 230 9.84 3.31 -17.96
N ASP A 231 9.61 4.35 -18.77
CA ASP A 231 8.36 4.61 -19.48
C ASP A 231 7.10 4.58 -18.59
N SER A 232 7.27 4.90 -17.30
CA SER A 232 6.23 4.80 -16.28
C SER A 232 5.86 6.18 -15.77
N TYR A 233 4.56 6.46 -15.76
CA TYR A 233 3.96 7.63 -15.13
C TYR A 233 3.46 7.31 -13.71
N HIS A 234 2.96 8.32 -13.01
CA HIS A 234 2.28 8.13 -11.72
C HIS A 234 1.19 7.05 -11.83
N ASP A 235 1.00 6.22 -10.80
CA ASP A 235 -0.02 5.16 -10.80
C ASP A 235 0.31 3.96 -11.74
N PHE A 236 1.57 3.78 -12.16
CA PHE A 236 1.99 2.78 -13.13
C PHE A 236 1.74 1.33 -12.69
N ASP A 237 1.68 1.09 -11.38
CA ASP A 237 1.42 -0.20 -10.75
C ASP A 237 -0.08 -0.54 -10.68
N ASN A 238 -0.97 0.34 -11.13
CA ASN A 238 -2.40 0.05 -11.17
C ASN A 238 -2.67 -1.11 -12.14
N PRO A 239 -3.37 -2.19 -11.73
CA PRO A 239 -3.60 -3.35 -12.60
C PRO A 239 -4.56 -3.06 -13.76
N VAL A 240 -5.28 -1.94 -13.72
CA VAL A 240 -6.30 -1.57 -14.72
C VAL A 240 -6.06 -0.16 -15.27
N GLY A 241 -6.72 0.11 -16.40
CA GLY A 241 -6.68 1.41 -17.07
C GLY A 241 -5.51 1.57 -18.03
N THR A 242 -5.42 2.76 -18.62
CA THR A 242 -4.38 3.19 -19.55
C THR A 242 -3.80 4.52 -19.09
N VAL A 243 -2.68 4.92 -19.65
CA VAL A 243 -2.10 6.24 -19.39
C VAL A 243 -3.05 7.32 -19.89
N ARG A 244 -3.31 8.32 -19.05
CA ARG A 244 -4.16 9.48 -19.37
C ARG A 244 -3.70 10.72 -18.65
N LEU A 245 -4.01 11.88 -19.20
CA LEU A 245 -3.82 13.18 -18.57
C LEU A 245 -5.01 13.47 -17.61
N ARG A 246 -4.69 13.77 -16.36
CA ARG A 246 -5.65 14.27 -15.35
C ARG A 246 -5.53 15.78 -15.23
N THR A 247 -6.44 16.51 -15.82
CA THR A 247 -6.47 17.99 -15.80
C THR A 247 -7.08 18.55 -14.51
N ASP A 248 -7.76 17.71 -13.72
CA ASP A 248 -8.37 18.06 -12.44
C ASP A 248 -7.35 18.14 -11.28
N VAL A 249 -6.09 17.80 -11.52
CA VAL A 249 -5.02 17.84 -10.51
C VAL A 249 -4.31 19.18 -10.58
N PRO A 250 -4.40 20.00 -9.52
CA PRO A 250 -3.79 21.35 -9.51
C PRO A 250 -2.30 21.33 -9.16
N ASN A 251 -1.81 20.23 -8.59
CA ASN A 251 -0.43 20.05 -8.14
C ASN A 251 0.33 19.19 -9.15
N GLY A 252 1.64 19.26 -9.15
CA GLY A 252 2.52 18.49 -10.04
C GLY A 252 3.77 19.28 -10.40
N VAL A 253 4.58 18.75 -11.31
CA VAL A 253 5.80 19.42 -11.82
C VAL A 253 5.43 20.73 -12.52
N ASN A 254 4.33 20.70 -13.29
CA ASN A 254 3.78 21.87 -13.99
C ASN A 254 2.39 22.21 -13.43
N PRO A 255 2.28 22.97 -12.34
CA PRO A 255 1.01 23.24 -11.68
C PRO A 255 -0.03 23.82 -12.64
N GLY A 256 -1.26 23.27 -12.62
CA GLY A 256 -2.36 23.68 -13.47
C GLY A 256 -2.33 23.13 -14.91
N LYS A 257 -1.33 22.37 -15.29
CA LYS A 257 -1.28 21.67 -16.61
C LYS A 257 -1.79 20.24 -16.55
N GLY A 258 -2.17 19.76 -15.36
CA GLY A 258 -2.52 18.36 -15.13
C GLY A 258 -1.30 17.47 -14.96
N VAL A 259 -1.55 16.18 -14.81
CA VAL A 259 -0.52 15.15 -14.61
C VAL A 259 -0.89 13.86 -15.34
N HIS A 260 0.08 13.11 -15.82
CA HIS A 260 -0.14 11.83 -16.44
C HIS A 260 -0.22 10.74 -15.36
N VAL A 261 -1.21 9.86 -15.49
CA VAL A 261 -1.38 8.71 -14.60
C VAL A 261 -1.82 7.49 -15.41
N GLY A 262 -1.42 6.32 -14.97
CA GLY A 262 -1.99 5.10 -15.53
C GLY A 262 -1.02 3.93 -15.57
N ARG A 263 -1.59 2.78 -15.84
CA ARG A 263 -0.93 1.48 -15.85
C ARG A 263 0.22 1.43 -16.85
N ASN A 264 1.34 0.86 -16.40
CA ASN A 264 2.35 0.29 -17.30
C ASN A 264 2.27 -1.25 -17.18
N PRO A 265 1.91 -1.98 -18.27
CA PRO A 265 1.67 -3.42 -18.20
C PRO A 265 2.94 -4.26 -18.00
N ILE A 266 4.11 -3.67 -18.16
CA ILE A 266 5.42 -4.34 -18.00
C ILE A 266 5.98 -4.02 -16.62
N THR A 267 6.18 -2.74 -16.31
CA THR A 267 6.87 -2.31 -15.11
C THR A 267 6.01 -2.38 -13.86
N GLY A 268 4.68 -2.30 -13.97
CA GLY A 268 3.77 -2.47 -12.84
C GLY A 268 3.92 -3.83 -12.15
N PRO A 269 3.82 -4.97 -12.88
CA PRO A 269 4.09 -6.29 -12.32
C PRO A 269 5.51 -6.44 -11.77
N GLN A 270 6.54 -5.90 -12.44
CA GLN A 270 7.91 -5.92 -11.95
C GLN A 270 8.07 -5.20 -10.61
N ALA A 271 7.38 -4.08 -10.42
CA ALA A 271 7.41 -3.36 -9.15
C ALA A 271 6.71 -4.13 -8.02
N TRP A 272 5.64 -4.85 -8.31
CA TRP A 272 4.99 -5.74 -7.34
C TRP A 272 5.87 -6.95 -6.97
N GLU A 273 6.59 -7.51 -7.94
CA GLU A 273 7.59 -8.55 -7.67
C GLU A 273 8.73 -8.01 -6.80
N GLN A 274 9.26 -6.81 -7.10
CA GLN A 274 10.31 -6.17 -6.31
C GLN A 274 9.86 -5.93 -4.86
N LEU A 275 8.58 -5.56 -4.64
CA LEU A 275 7.99 -5.46 -3.31
C LEU A 275 8.08 -6.81 -2.57
N LEU A 276 7.64 -7.91 -3.18
CA LEU A 276 7.71 -9.25 -2.58
C LEU A 276 9.14 -9.68 -2.28
N LEU A 277 10.08 -9.44 -3.21
CA LEU A 277 11.51 -9.71 -2.99
C LEU A 277 12.05 -8.93 -1.79
N THR A 278 11.66 -7.67 -1.65
CA THR A 278 12.03 -6.84 -0.50
C THR A 278 11.52 -7.41 0.81
N LEU A 279 10.24 -7.81 0.86
CA LEU A 279 9.62 -8.40 2.05
C LEU A 279 10.28 -9.72 2.45
N ARG A 280 10.53 -10.62 1.49
CA ARG A 280 11.23 -11.88 1.72
C ARG A 280 12.64 -11.65 2.27
N LYS A 281 13.44 -10.82 1.60
CA LYS A 281 14.79 -10.47 2.06
C LYS A 281 14.81 -9.89 3.48
N GLN A 282 13.77 -9.16 3.87
CA GLN A 282 13.67 -8.53 5.19
C GLN A 282 13.28 -9.53 6.28
N TRP A 283 12.52 -10.59 5.95
CA TRP A 283 11.89 -11.46 6.95
C TRP A 283 12.31 -12.93 6.92
N GLU A 284 13.00 -13.37 5.87
CA GLU A 284 13.62 -14.68 5.71
C GLU A 284 15.14 -14.61 5.97
#